data_ab6223f813c8ea71ce0eab50678b5528
#
_entry.id   ab6223f813c8ea71ce0eab50678b5528
#
_cell.length_a   1.000
_cell.length_b   1.000
_cell.length_c   1.000
_cell.angle_alpha   90.00
_cell.angle_beta   90.00
_cell.angle_gamma   90.00
#
_symmetry.space_group_name_H-M   'P 1'
#
loop_
_entity.id
_entity.type
_entity.pdbx_description
1 polymer ?
#
loop_
_entity_poly.entity_id
_entity_poly.type
_entity_poly.pdbx_seq_one_letter_code
_entity_poly.pdbx_strand_id
1 'polypeptide(L)'
;MAATEQINWNNWIYRLIAYVIDSILIGIVAWIIVWAVTFALIYSLWFLGFAYYGIFLLIIGLLYMLYYTILDATWGGTIGKRIMGLEVQTQNGSKITIGKSFVRNISKIFWLFLFLDWLIGIVSTGNKQQKFLDRAAGAFVVQKGQPFNSLSTPPPPPPPPT
;
A
#
# COMPACT_ATOMS: atom_id res chain seq x y z
N MET A 1 -7.52 -15.40 -27.84
CA MET A 1 -7.90 -14.05 -27.38
C MET A 1 -7.62 -13.99 -25.89
N ALA A 2 -6.63 -13.20 -25.46
CA ALA A 2 -6.36 -13.02 -24.04
C ALA A 2 -7.58 -12.38 -23.40
N ALA A 3 -8.17 -13.05 -22.42
CA ALA A 3 -9.26 -12.46 -21.64
C ALA A 3 -8.74 -11.16 -21.03
N THR A 4 -9.34 -10.05 -21.37
CA THR A 4 -9.06 -8.75 -20.76
C THR A 4 -9.41 -8.89 -19.28
N GLU A 5 -8.38 -9.01 -18.46
CA GLU A 5 -8.54 -9.11 -17.00
C GLU A 5 -9.32 -7.87 -16.52
N GLN A 6 -10.56 -8.10 -16.08
CA GLN A 6 -11.43 -7.02 -15.63
C GLN A 6 -10.89 -6.44 -14.32
N ILE A 7 -10.97 -5.11 -14.19
CA ILE A 7 -10.56 -4.41 -12.97
C ILE A 7 -11.52 -4.79 -11.85
N ASN A 8 -11.03 -5.42 -10.78
CA ASN A 8 -11.81 -5.65 -9.58
C ASN A 8 -11.88 -4.36 -8.74
N TRP A 9 -12.85 -3.51 -9.04
CA TRP A 9 -13.06 -2.23 -8.35
C TRP A 9 -13.27 -2.38 -6.84
N ASN A 10 -13.91 -3.45 -6.39
CA ASN A 10 -14.12 -3.70 -4.96
C ASN A 10 -12.79 -3.83 -4.22
N ASN A 11 -11.83 -4.59 -4.78
CA ASN A 11 -10.50 -4.71 -4.20
C ASN A 11 -9.78 -3.35 -4.12
N TRP A 12 -9.88 -2.52 -5.16
CA TRP A 12 -9.29 -1.18 -5.17
C TRP A 12 -9.93 -0.26 -4.13
N ILE A 13 -11.26 -0.30 -3.97
CA ILE A 13 -12.00 0.48 -2.97
C ILE A 13 -11.58 0.05 -1.56
N TYR A 14 -11.52 -1.24 -1.26
CA TYR A 14 -11.07 -1.73 0.05
C TYR A 14 -9.63 -1.31 0.36
N ARG A 15 -8.73 -1.33 -0.63
CA ARG A 15 -7.35 -0.84 -0.49
C ARG A 15 -7.29 0.67 -0.24
N LEU A 16 -8.16 1.44 -0.88
CA LEU A 16 -8.28 2.87 -0.65
C LEU A 16 -8.78 3.18 0.76
N ILE A 17 -9.85 2.52 1.21
CA ILE A 17 -10.37 2.68 2.57
C ILE A 17 -9.30 2.27 3.60
N ALA A 18 -8.62 1.15 3.40
CA ALA A 18 -7.52 0.73 4.25
C ALA A 18 -6.41 1.79 4.33
N TYR A 19 -6.05 2.40 3.19
CA TYR A 19 -5.08 3.48 3.14
C TYR A 19 -5.55 4.72 3.91
N VAL A 20 -6.83 5.09 3.83
CA VAL A 20 -7.41 6.22 4.59
C VAL A 20 -7.33 5.95 6.10
N ILE A 21 -7.70 4.75 6.54
CA ILE A 21 -7.60 4.35 7.96
C ILE A 21 -6.15 4.45 8.44
N ASP A 22 -5.22 3.87 7.71
CA ASP A 22 -3.79 3.93 8.03
C ASP A 22 -3.28 5.38 8.04
N SER A 23 -3.75 6.22 7.11
CA SER A 23 -3.35 7.63 7.03
C SER A 23 -3.82 8.43 8.24
N ILE A 24 -4.99 8.15 8.76
CA ILE A 24 -5.48 8.77 10.01
C ILE A 24 -4.58 8.35 11.18
N LEU A 25 -4.28 7.06 11.30
CA LEU A 25 -3.44 6.55 12.39
C LEU A 25 -2.03 7.15 12.36
N ILE A 26 -1.38 7.11 11.19
CA ILE A 26 -0.03 7.69 11.01
C ILE A 26 -0.09 9.21 11.16
N GLY A 27 -1.14 9.85 10.66
CA GLY A 27 -1.35 11.29 10.74
C GLY A 27 -1.40 11.78 12.19
N ILE A 28 -2.06 11.06 13.08
CA ILE A 28 -2.11 11.38 14.52
C ILE A 28 -0.70 11.30 15.12
N VAL A 29 0.03 10.21 14.85
CA VAL A 29 1.40 10.04 15.36
C VAL A 29 2.34 11.10 14.78
N ALA A 30 2.27 11.35 13.49
CA ALA A 30 3.06 12.37 12.82
C ALA A 30 2.77 13.77 13.38
N TRP A 31 1.50 14.09 13.62
CA TRP A 31 1.09 15.38 14.19
C TRP A 31 1.69 15.60 15.59
N ILE A 32 1.68 14.57 16.45
CA ILE A 32 2.30 14.64 17.78
C ILE A 32 3.80 14.91 17.67
N ILE A 33 4.51 14.16 16.80
CA ILE A 33 5.95 14.32 16.60
C ILE A 33 6.27 15.72 16.09
N VAL A 34 5.51 16.20 15.11
CA VAL A 34 5.68 17.55 14.55
C VAL A 34 5.47 18.61 15.57
N TRP A 35 4.41 18.52 16.35
CA TRP A 35 4.14 19.49 17.43
C TRP A 35 5.31 19.55 18.42
N ALA A 36 5.81 18.39 18.86
CA ALA A 36 6.93 18.31 19.79
C ALA A 36 8.20 18.94 19.19
N VAL A 37 8.53 18.63 17.93
CA VAL A 37 9.71 19.18 17.25
C VAL A 37 9.54 20.67 16.98
N THR A 38 8.36 21.11 16.52
CA THR A 38 8.11 22.52 16.24
C THR A 38 8.19 23.35 17.51
N PHE A 39 7.61 22.88 18.62
CA PHE A 39 7.70 23.57 19.91
C PHE A 39 9.16 23.74 20.38
N ALA A 40 9.99 22.70 20.18
CA ALA A 40 11.41 22.76 20.54
C ALA A 40 12.22 23.73 19.65
N LEU A 41 11.85 23.91 18.38
CA LEU A 41 12.61 24.62 17.37
C LEU A 41 12.05 26.01 16.99
N ILE A 42 10.86 26.37 17.47
CA ILE A 42 10.13 27.59 17.05
C ILE A 42 10.96 28.87 17.25
N TYR A 43 11.80 28.89 18.28
CA TYR A 43 12.68 30.03 18.57
C TYR A 43 13.97 30.05 17.74
N SER A 44 14.34 28.93 17.11
CA SER A 44 15.66 28.81 16.45
C SER A 44 15.59 28.83 14.92
N LEU A 45 14.46 28.49 14.32
CA LEU A 45 14.41 28.14 12.89
C LEU A 45 13.31 28.84 12.08
N TRP A 46 12.66 29.87 12.59
CA TRP A 46 11.62 30.58 11.83
C TRP A 46 12.16 31.14 10.49
N PHE A 47 13.45 31.42 10.41
CA PHE A 47 14.17 31.91 9.23
C PHE A 47 14.30 30.82 8.12
N LEU A 48 14.19 29.53 8.46
CA LEU A 48 14.41 28.40 7.55
C LEU A 48 13.07 27.72 7.09
N GLY A 49 11.97 28.47 7.04
CA GLY A 49 10.62 27.93 6.84
C GLY A 49 10.48 26.94 5.66
N PHE A 50 11.11 27.22 4.50
CA PHE A 50 11.04 26.30 3.36
C PHE A 50 11.81 24.99 3.59
N ALA A 51 13.00 25.07 4.16
CA ALA A 51 13.81 23.89 4.48
C ALA A 51 13.11 23.03 5.55
N TYR A 52 12.51 23.67 6.55
CA TYR A 52 11.71 23.00 7.57
C TYR A 52 10.53 22.22 6.96
N TYR A 53 9.76 22.85 6.05
CA TYR A 53 8.65 22.20 5.39
C TYR A 53 9.06 20.98 4.55
N GLY A 54 10.17 21.09 3.80
CA GLY A 54 10.71 19.99 3.02
C GLY A 54 11.17 18.80 3.87
N ILE A 55 11.90 19.07 4.96
CA ILE A 55 12.36 18.05 5.91
C ILE A 55 11.14 17.39 6.58
N PHE A 56 10.14 18.16 6.94
CA PHE A 56 8.89 17.68 7.52
C PHE A 56 8.18 16.68 6.60
N LEU A 57 7.97 17.03 5.33
CA LEU A 57 7.35 16.13 4.35
C LEU A 57 8.16 14.84 4.17
N LEU A 58 9.50 14.94 4.16
CA LEU A 58 10.38 13.78 4.07
C LEU A 58 10.23 12.86 5.29
N ILE A 59 10.22 13.41 6.51
CA ILE A 59 10.04 12.62 7.74
C ILE A 59 8.70 11.90 7.72
N ILE A 60 7.62 12.58 7.38
CA ILE A 60 6.29 11.96 7.26
C ILE A 60 6.32 10.84 6.22
N GLY A 61 6.87 11.09 5.04
CA GLY A 61 6.98 10.09 3.97
C GLY A 61 7.77 8.86 4.41
N LEU A 62 8.87 9.04 5.15
CA LEU A 62 9.66 7.95 5.72
C LEU A 62 8.87 7.17 6.77
N LEU A 63 8.11 7.83 7.63
CA LEU A 63 7.23 7.16 8.61
C LEU A 63 6.18 6.29 7.91
N TYR A 64 5.53 6.82 6.85
CA TYR A 64 4.60 6.04 6.03
C TYR A 64 5.30 4.82 5.43
N MET A 65 6.42 5.01 4.76
CA MET A 65 7.16 3.92 4.12
C MET A 65 7.57 2.85 5.14
N LEU A 66 8.11 3.23 6.28
CA LEU A 66 8.54 2.30 7.34
C LEU A 66 7.36 1.54 7.93
N TYR A 67 6.28 2.25 8.30
CA TYR A 67 5.06 1.65 8.83
C TYR A 67 4.52 0.55 7.89
N TYR A 68 4.33 0.89 6.61
CA TYR A 68 3.83 -0.06 5.63
C TYR A 68 4.81 -1.21 5.36
N THR A 69 6.11 -0.92 5.30
CA THR A 69 7.13 -1.94 5.03
C THR A 69 7.20 -2.96 6.15
N ILE A 70 7.23 -2.50 7.38
CA ILE A 70 7.35 -3.39 8.56
C ILE A 70 6.07 -4.21 8.72
N LEU A 71 4.90 -3.59 8.68
CA LEU A 71 3.64 -4.30 8.94
C LEU A 71 3.26 -5.25 7.80
N ASP A 72 3.48 -4.88 6.55
CA ASP A 72 3.25 -5.78 5.42
C ASP A 72 4.15 -7.03 5.50
N ALA A 73 5.42 -6.87 5.92
CA ALA A 73 6.35 -8.00 6.02
C ALA A 73 6.12 -8.87 7.27
N THR A 74 5.80 -8.26 8.41
CA THR A 74 5.67 -8.99 9.69
C THR A 74 4.27 -9.57 9.87
N TRP A 75 3.26 -8.75 9.64
CA TRP A 75 1.86 -9.09 9.89
C TRP A 75 1.08 -9.50 8.64
N GLY A 76 1.70 -9.38 7.45
CA GLY A 76 1.01 -9.62 6.17
C GLY A 76 0.06 -8.51 5.77
N GLY A 77 0.08 -7.37 6.45
CA GLY A 77 -0.74 -6.19 6.15
C GLY A 77 -0.77 -5.18 7.27
N THR A 78 -1.03 -3.94 6.91
CA THR A 78 -1.18 -2.82 7.85
C THR A 78 -2.47 -2.95 8.68
N ILE A 79 -2.63 -2.11 9.70
CA ILE A 79 -3.82 -2.10 10.55
C ILE A 79 -5.07 -1.85 9.70
N GLY A 80 -5.07 -0.84 8.82
CA GLY A 80 -6.20 -0.56 7.92
C GLY A 80 -6.51 -1.72 6.98
N LYS A 81 -5.49 -2.39 6.41
CA LYS A 81 -5.70 -3.58 5.58
C LYS A 81 -6.32 -4.73 6.36
N ARG A 82 -5.88 -4.95 7.59
CA ARG A 82 -6.44 -6.00 8.46
C ARG A 82 -7.90 -5.74 8.83
N ILE A 83 -8.25 -4.48 9.12
CA ILE A 83 -9.65 -4.07 9.38
C ILE A 83 -10.51 -4.34 8.15
N MET A 84 -9.98 -4.09 6.95
CA MET A 84 -10.66 -4.35 5.69
C MET A 84 -10.59 -5.81 5.22
N GLY A 85 -10.03 -6.72 6.03
CA GLY A 85 -9.87 -8.13 5.66
C GLY A 85 -8.89 -8.37 4.51
N LEU A 86 -7.92 -7.47 4.29
CA LEU A 86 -6.92 -7.58 3.24
C LEU A 86 -5.60 -8.13 3.78
N GLU A 87 -4.93 -8.94 2.95
CA GLU A 87 -3.61 -9.49 3.22
C GLU A 87 -2.69 -9.31 2.02
N VAL A 88 -1.39 -9.11 2.31
CA VAL A 88 -0.35 -8.99 1.31
C VAL A 88 0.39 -10.30 1.20
N GLN A 89 0.36 -10.89 0.01
CA GLN A 89 0.98 -12.17 -0.27
C GLN A 89 1.85 -12.08 -1.52
N THR A 90 2.80 -13.01 -1.64
CA THR A 90 3.51 -13.28 -2.90
C THR A 90 2.64 -14.14 -3.81
N GLN A 91 3.07 -14.34 -5.06
CA GLN A 91 2.39 -15.20 -6.02
C GLN A 91 2.19 -16.64 -5.50
N ASN A 92 3.07 -17.11 -4.65
CA ASN A 92 3.00 -18.45 -4.05
C ASN A 92 2.14 -18.51 -2.77
N GLY A 93 1.41 -17.44 -2.43
CA GLY A 93 0.61 -17.37 -1.20
C GLY A 93 1.43 -17.18 0.08
N SER A 94 2.75 -17.08 0.01
CA SER A 94 3.61 -16.84 1.16
C SER A 94 3.63 -15.36 1.55
N LYS A 95 4.02 -15.08 2.82
CA LYS A 95 4.23 -13.70 3.27
C LYS A 95 5.32 -13.01 2.47
N ILE A 96 5.15 -11.72 2.27
CA ILE A 96 6.16 -10.89 1.59
C ILE A 96 7.38 -10.68 2.48
N THR A 97 8.59 -10.70 1.90
CA THR A 97 9.83 -10.37 2.61
C THR A 97 9.97 -8.86 2.82
N ILE A 98 10.79 -8.44 3.81
CA ILE A 98 11.05 -7.02 4.10
C ILE A 98 11.55 -6.28 2.85
N GLY A 99 12.50 -6.86 2.09
CA GLY A 99 13.03 -6.23 0.88
C GLY A 99 11.97 -6.00 -0.19
N LYS A 100 11.12 -6.99 -0.47
CA LYS A 100 10.00 -6.84 -1.40
C LYS A 100 8.95 -5.85 -0.88
N SER A 101 8.70 -5.87 0.43
CA SER A 101 7.80 -4.90 1.07
C SER A 101 8.34 -3.48 0.98
N PHE A 102 9.65 -3.28 1.12
CA PHE A 102 10.30 -2.00 0.93
C PHE A 102 10.11 -1.48 -0.51
N VAL A 103 10.44 -2.28 -1.52
CA VAL A 103 10.28 -1.92 -2.94
C VAL A 103 8.86 -1.46 -3.25
N ARG A 104 7.85 -2.21 -2.79
CA ARG A 104 6.45 -1.86 -3.06
C ARG A 104 5.96 -0.60 -2.32
N ASN A 105 6.58 -0.23 -1.21
CA ASN A 105 6.14 0.88 -0.38
C ASN A 105 6.99 2.15 -0.53
N ILE A 106 8.04 2.13 -1.35
CA ILE A 106 8.92 3.29 -1.59
C ILE A 106 8.15 4.49 -2.18
N SER A 107 7.11 4.25 -2.97
CA SER A 107 6.24 5.30 -3.50
C SER A 107 5.52 6.12 -2.43
N LYS A 108 5.42 5.61 -1.20
CA LYS A 108 4.76 6.31 -0.10
C LYS A 108 5.57 7.44 0.52
N ILE A 109 6.85 7.57 0.17
CA ILE A 109 7.69 8.70 0.63
C ILE A 109 7.10 10.02 0.15
N PHE A 110 6.62 10.07 -1.10
CA PHE A 110 5.97 11.24 -1.66
C PHE A 110 4.61 10.88 -2.25
N TRP A 111 3.59 11.65 -1.94
CA TRP A 111 2.22 11.45 -2.41
C TRP A 111 2.11 11.39 -3.95
N LEU A 112 2.93 12.16 -4.67
CA LEU A 112 2.98 12.16 -6.13
C LEU A 112 3.42 10.79 -6.66
N PHE A 113 4.43 10.18 -6.07
CA PHE A 113 4.89 8.84 -6.47
C PHE A 113 3.86 7.77 -6.15
N LEU A 114 3.13 7.93 -5.05
CA LEU A 114 2.02 7.03 -4.72
C LEU A 114 0.90 7.13 -5.76
N PHE A 115 0.54 8.35 -6.19
CA PHE A 115 -0.45 8.57 -7.21
C PHE A 115 -0.02 7.97 -8.56
N LEU A 116 1.23 8.19 -8.97
CA LEU A 116 1.81 7.62 -10.18
C LEU A 116 1.85 6.08 -10.14
N ASP A 117 2.22 5.49 -9.01
CA ASP A 117 2.23 4.03 -8.79
C ASP A 117 0.82 3.42 -9.01
N TRP A 118 -0.22 4.10 -8.53
CA TRP A 118 -1.60 3.70 -8.75
C TRP A 118 -2.01 3.88 -10.22
N LEU A 119 -1.75 5.05 -10.80
CA LEU A 119 -2.13 5.38 -12.17
C LEU A 119 -1.47 4.42 -13.17
N ILE A 120 -0.16 4.25 -13.08
CA ILE A 120 0.59 3.32 -13.94
C ILE A 120 0.09 1.89 -13.73
N GLY A 121 -0.22 1.50 -12.50
CA GLY A 121 -0.78 0.18 -12.19
C GLY A 121 -2.08 -0.11 -12.94
N ILE A 122 -2.97 0.87 -13.06
CA ILE A 122 -4.27 0.73 -13.74
C ILE A 122 -4.13 0.79 -15.26
N VAL A 123 -3.30 1.72 -15.77
CA VAL A 123 -3.18 2.00 -17.22
C VAL A 123 -2.26 1.01 -17.93
N SER A 124 -1.20 0.53 -17.27
CA SER A 124 -0.21 -0.33 -17.93
C SER A 124 -0.72 -1.75 -18.20
N THR A 125 -0.14 -2.37 -19.21
CA THR A 125 -0.38 -3.79 -19.52
C THR A 125 0.11 -4.68 -18.39
N GLY A 126 -0.70 -5.63 -17.94
CA GLY A 126 -0.40 -6.56 -16.85
C GLY A 126 -1.60 -6.74 -15.93
N ASN A 127 -1.38 -7.37 -14.77
CA ASN A 127 -2.46 -7.60 -13.81
C ASN A 127 -3.00 -6.26 -13.26
N LYS A 128 -4.23 -5.89 -13.64
CA LYS A 128 -4.88 -4.63 -13.27
C LYS A 128 -5.26 -4.54 -11.80
N GLN A 129 -5.08 -5.60 -11.04
CA GLN A 129 -5.32 -5.62 -9.60
C GLN A 129 -4.08 -5.23 -8.78
N GLN A 130 -2.94 -5.01 -9.44
CA GLN A 130 -1.67 -4.66 -8.83
C GLN A 130 -1.28 -3.22 -9.20
N LYS A 131 -0.74 -2.48 -8.23
CA LYS A 131 0.00 -1.26 -8.50
C LYS A 131 1.30 -1.59 -9.23
N PHE A 132 1.93 -0.61 -9.86
CA PHE A 132 3.18 -0.83 -10.59
C PHE A 132 4.28 -1.43 -9.71
N LEU A 133 4.52 -0.87 -8.51
CA LEU A 133 5.51 -1.40 -7.58
C LEU A 133 5.10 -2.72 -6.92
N ASP A 134 3.81 -3.02 -6.80
CA ASP A 134 3.35 -4.35 -6.37
C ASP A 134 3.81 -5.42 -7.38
N ARG A 135 3.73 -5.12 -8.70
CA ARG A 135 4.25 -6.02 -9.76
C ARG A 135 5.75 -6.21 -9.68
N ALA A 136 6.50 -5.10 -9.52
CA ALA A 136 7.96 -5.14 -9.38
C ALA A 136 8.40 -5.98 -8.18
N ALA A 137 7.63 -5.95 -7.08
CA ALA A 137 7.88 -6.75 -5.88
C ALA A 137 7.33 -8.19 -5.96
N GLY A 138 6.54 -8.53 -6.99
CA GLY A 138 5.82 -9.81 -7.09
C GLY A 138 4.81 -9.99 -5.94
N ALA A 139 4.14 -8.91 -5.54
CA ALA A 139 3.24 -8.87 -4.41
C ALA A 139 1.79 -8.68 -4.85
N PHE A 140 0.87 -9.30 -4.13
CA PHE A 140 -0.57 -9.20 -4.34
C PHE A 140 -1.27 -8.78 -3.05
N VAL A 141 -2.37 -8.04 -3.20
CA VAL A 141 -3.27 -7.74 -2.09
C VAL A 141 -4.55 -8.52 -2.33
N VAL A 142 -4.81 -9.48 -1.47
CA VAL A 142 -5.95 -10.41 -1.55
C VAL A 142 -6.83 -10.26 -0.32
N GLN A 143 -8.06 -10.75 -0.39
CA GLN A 143 -8.90 -10.89 0.79
C GLN A 143 -8.37 -12.05 1.64
N LYS A 144 -8.34 -11.86 2.94
CA LYS A 144 -7.86 -12.85 3.90
C LYS A 144 -8.61 -14.17 3.74
N GLY A 145 -7.86 -15.25 3.60
CA GLY A 145 -8.44 -16.60 3.39
C GLY A 145 -8.68 -16.96 1.92
N GLN A 146 -8.45 -16.06 0.98
CA GLN A 146 -8.49 -16.37 -0.45
C GLN A 146 -7.06 -16.42 -1.00
N PRO A 147 -6.50 -17.58 -1.31
CA PRO A 147 -5.20 -17.66 -1.94
C PRO A 147 -5.29 -17.06 -3.36
N PHE A 148 -4.20 -16.45 -3.81
CA PHE A 148 -4.11 -15.82 -5.15
C PHE A 148 -4.57 -16.77 -6.27
N ASN A 149 -4.28 -18.07 -6.16
CA ASN A 149 -4.67 -19.08 -7.16
C ASN A 149 -6.19 -19.21 -7.33
N SER A 150 -7.01 -18.84 -6.33
CA SER A 150 -8.47 -18.88 -6.46
C SER A 150 -9.04 -17.73 -7.29
N LEU A 151 -8.27 -16.67 -7.51
CA LEU A 151 -8.67 -15.52 -8.35
C LEU A 151 -8.39 -15.75 -9.84
N SER A 152 -7.52 -16.72 -10.18
CA SER A 152 -7.10 -17.04 -11.55
C SER A 152 -7.72 -18.31 -12.10
N THR A 153 -8.38 -19.13 -11.28
CA THR A 153 -9.09 -20.31 -11.77
C THR A 153 -10.53 -19.94 -12.13
N PRO A 154 -10.96 -20.17 -13.38
CA PRO A 154 -12.38 -20.07 -13.71
C PRO A 154 -13.19 -21.05 -12.83
N PRO A 155 -14.42 -20.70 -12.48
CA PRO A 155 -15.26 -21.59 -11.72
C PRO A 155 -15.35 -22.97 -12.41
N PRO A 156 -15.35 -24.07 -11.65
CA PRO A 156 -15.48 -25.39 -12.25
C PRO A 156 -16.73 -25.46 -13.14
N PRO A 157 -16.68 -26.15 -14.27
CA PRO A 157 -17.84 -26.29 -15.14
C PRO A 157 -19.01 -26.90 -14.33
N PRO A 158 -20.25 -26.49 -14.62
CA PRO A 158 -21.41 -27.07 -13.94
C PRO A 158 -21.43 -28.60 -14.15
N PRO A 159 -21.88 -29.36 -13.14
CA PRO A 159 -21.99 -30.81 -13.28
C PRO A 159 -22.88 -31.16 -14.49
N PRO A 160 -22.59 -32.26 -15.20
CA PRO A 160 -23.39 -32.67 -16.35
C PRO A 160 -24.84 -32.88 -15.89
N PRO A 161 -25.84 -32.55 -16.71
CA PRO A 161 -27.23 -32.79 -16.39
C PRO A 161 -27.44 -34.30 -16.19
N THR A 162 -28.02 -34.66 -15.07
CA THR A 162 -28.44 -36.03 -14.71
C THR A 162 -29.66 -36.45 -15.53
#